data_8a184590aed4de1104aa9a5a01cd20d3
#
_entry.id   8a184590aed4de1104aa9a5a01cd20d3
#
_cell.length_a   1.000
_cell.length_b   1.000
_cell.length_c   1.000
_cell.angle_alpha   90.00
_cell.angle_beta   90.00
_cell.angle_gamma   90.00
#
_symmetry.space_group_name_H-M   'P 1'
#
loop_
_entity.id
_entity.type
_entity.pdbx_description
1 polymer ?
#
loop_
_entity_poly.entity_id
_entity_poly.type
_entity_poly.pdbx_seq_one_letter_code
_entity_poly.pdbx_strand_id
1 'polypeptide(L)'
;MAATYDTLQQRFVSAFDAVAPGADPVLRPSERVDYQVNGVMAVAKVLGRPPRDVAQEIISHLDLNGIADVEIAGPGFINITLTTDFLSHQLLDVVDDERAGIPTVDQPRTIVIDYSAPNVAKEMHVGHLRSTVIGDSLARLYRFVGDTVVPRNHIGDWGTPFGMLIEHLIDLGEDAAVLSLSMGDLDTFYRAARAKFDADDAFKERSRHRVVLLQSGDVETNRLWRVLVDQSVAYFQEVYDKLDVTMTPHDIVGE
;
A
#
# COMPACT_ATOMS: atom_id res chain seq x y z
N MET A 1 -1.05 0.76 -21.18
CA MET A 1 0.27 1.48 -21.19
C MET A 1 1.44 0.53 -20.99
N ALA A 2 1.38 -0.44 -20.07
CA ALA A 2 2.44 -1.48 -19.96
C ALA A 2 2.59 -2.27 -21.28
N ALA A 3 1.48 -2.70 -21.87
CA ALA A 3 1.50 -3.42 -23.15
C ALA A 3 2.15 -2.63 -24.31
N THR A 4 1.96 -1.33 -24.38
CA THR A 4 2.59 -0.46 -25.41
C THR A 4 4.11 -0.40 -25.23
N TYR A 5 4.57 -0.17 -23.98
CA TYR A 5 6.00 -0.17 -23.66
C TYR A 5 6.65 -1.50 -24.01
N ASP A 6 6.05 -2.60 -23.59
CA ASP A 6 6.57 -3.95 -23.82
C ASP A 6 6.62 -4.29 -25.32
N THR A 7 5.60 -3.89 -26.08
CA THR A 7 5.57 -4.06 -27.54
C THR A 7 6.72 -3.29 -28.21
N LEU A 8 6.91 -2.04 -27.86
CA LEU A 8 8.02 -1.23 -28.38
C LEU A 8 9.38 -1.80 -27.95
N GLN A 9 9.51 -2.16 -26.67
CA GLN A 9 10.75 -2.73 -26.13
C GLN A 9 11.17 -4.00 -26.89
N GLN A 10 10.25 -4.94 -27.11
CA GLN A 10 10.52 -6.17 -27.85
C GLN A 10 10.97 -5.89 -29.30
N ARG A 11 10.29 -4.96 -30.00
CA ARG A 11 10.63 -4.59 -31.37
C ARG A 11 12.01 -3.95 -31.45
N PHE A 12 12.32 -3.03 -30.53
CA PHE A 12 13.63 -2.40 -30.50
C PHE A 12 14.74 -3.35 -30.05
N VAL A 13 14.52 -4.24 -29.10
CA VAL A 13 15.50 -5.30 -28.75
C VAL A 13 15.85 -6.12 -29.98
N SER A 14 14.86 -6.59 -30.74
CA SER A 14 15.10 -7.37 -31.96
C SER A 14 15.87 -6.57 -33.02
N ALA A 15 15.55 -5.30 -33.21
CA ALA A 15 16.26 -4.45 -34.17
C ALA A 15 17.70 -4.13 -33.72
N PHE A 16 17.93 -3.93 -32.44
CA PHE A 16 19.26 -3.74 -31.87
C PHE A 16 20.12 -5.02 -31.98
N ASP A 17 19.53 -6.20 -31.70
CA ASP A 17 20.23 -7.48 -31.80
C ASP A 17 20.71 -7.76 -33.22
N ALA A 18 20.03 -7.28 -34.24
CA ALA A 18 20.48 -7.40 -35.64
C ALA A 18 21.75 -6.57 -35.92
N VAL A 19 22.00 -5.48 -35.18
CA VAL A 19 23.14 -4.57 -35.38
C VAL A 19 24.24 -4.79 -34.34
N ALA A 20 23.85 -5.00 -33.09
CA ALA A 20 24.75 -5.19 -31.95
C ALA A 20 24.11 -6.14 -30.93
N PRO A 21 24.32 -7.46 -31.04
CA PRO A 21 23.70 -8.45 -30.19
C PRO A 21 23.88 -8.19 -28.69
N GLY A 22 22.76 -8.21 -27.94
CA GLY A 22 22.72 -7.97 -26.50
C GLY A 22 22.78 -6.51 -26.07
N ALA A 23 22.72 -5.56 -27.02
CA ALA A 23 22.70 -4.14 -26.66
C ALA A 23 21.32 -3.70 -26.19
N ASP A 24 21.28 -2.90 -25.11
CA ASP A 24 20.05 -2.33 -24.56
C ASP A 24 19.59 -1.10 -25.41
N PRO A 25 18.35 -1.10 -25.92
CA PRO A 25 17.79 0.06 -26.62
C PRO A 25 17.68 1.30 -25.72
N VAL A 26 17.55 1.14 -24.42
CA VAL A 26 17.32 2.22 -23.45
C VAL A 26 16.08 3.03 -23.85
N LEU A 27 14.94 2.32 -24.03
CA LEU A 27 13.64 2.94 -24.32
C LEU A 27 13.12 3.70 -23.10
N ARG A 28 12.69 4.93 -23.29
CA ARG A 28 12.15 5.79 -22.20
C ARG A 28 10.97 6.63 -22.69
N PRO A 29 10.00 6.94 -21.82
CA PRO A 29 9.04 8.00 -22.07
C PRO A 29 9.78 9.35 -22.30
N SER A 30 9.21 10.22 -23.11
CA SER A 30 9.82 11.52 -23.46
C SER A 30 8.80 12.66 -23.23
N GLU A 31 9.29 13.83 -22.86
CA GLU A 31 8.46 15.03 -22.73
C GLU A 31 8.11 15.71 -24.07
N ARG A 32 8.79 15.32 -25.16
CA ARG A 32 8.65 15.93 -26.47
C ARG A 32 7.89 15.07 -27.47
N VAL A 33 7.99 13.76 -27.30
CA VAL A 33 7.34 12.72 -28.11
C VAL A 33 6.89 11.61 -27.15
N ASP A 34 6.21 10.58 -27.60
CA ASP A 34 5.73 9.56 -26.69
C ASP A 34 6.86 8.75 -26.05
N TYR A 35 7.84 8.33 -26.87
CA TYR A 35 9.02 7.60 -26.39
C TYR A 35 10.29 8.02 -27.12
N GLN A 36 11.44 7.71 -26.52
CA GLN A 36 12.76 7.93 -27.11
C GLN A 36 13.68 6.75 -26.81
N VAL A 37 14.45 6.31 -27.82
CA VAL A 37 15.50 5.29 -27.69
C VAL A 37 16.86 5.99 -27.62
N ASN A 38 17.59 5.74 -26.53
CA ASN A 38 18.86 6.40 -26.22
C ASN A 38 20.08 5.48 -26.35
N GLY A 39 19.87 4.14 -26.49
CA GLY A 39 20.93 3.14 -26.55
C GLY A 39 21.85 3.24 -27.76
N VAL A 40 21.42 3.90 -28.85
CA VAL A 40 22.17 4.06 -30.09
C VAL A 40 23.56 4.67 -29.87
N MET A 41 23.68 5.64 -28.95
CA MET A 41 24.96 6.31 -28.66
C MET A 41 26.00 5.34 -28.11
N ALA A 42 25.60 4.42 -27.26
CA ALA A 42 26.49 3.39 -26.70
C ALA A 42 26.93 2.39 -27.78
N VAL A 43 26.00 1.92 -28.61
CA VAL A 43 26.27 1.02 -29.74
C VAL A 43 27.22 1.65 -30.74
N ALA A 44 26.97 2.90 -31.14
CA ALA A 44 27.80 3.64 -32.07
C ALA A 44 29.25 3.79 -31.58
N LYS A 45 29.43 4.05 -30.28
CA LYS A 45 30.75 4.12 -29.65
C LYS A 45 31.48 2.78 -29.71
N VAL A 46 30.80 1.67 -29.45
CA VAL A 46 31.39 0.32 -29.50
C VAL A 46 31.77 -0.07 -30.95
N LEU A 47 30.92 0.27 -31.92
CA LEU A 47 31.14 -0.03 -33.31
C LEU A 47 32.13 0.94 -34.00
N GLY A 48 32.49 2.06 -33.38
CA GLY A 48 33.34 3.12 -33.95
C GLY A 48 32.72 3.78 -35.18
N ARG A 49 31.37 3.88 -35.22
CA ARG A 49 30.58 4.39 -36.34
C ARG A 49 29.81 5.66 -35.95
N PRO A 50 29.45 6.53 -36.91
CA PRO A 50 28.59 7.68 -36.65
C PRO A 50 27.25 7.24 -36.06
N PRO A 51 26.76 7.86 -34.95
CA PRO A 51 25.53 7.42 -34.31
C PRO A 51 24.29 7.50 -35.20
N ARG A 52 24.21 8.50 -36.12
CA ARG A 52 23.10 8.61 -37.07
C ARG A 52 23.05 7.44 -38.07
N ASP A 53 24.21 6.95 -38.51
CA ASP A 53 24.28 5.81 -39.42
C ASP A 53 23.84 4.52 -38.74
N VAL A 54 24.25 4.32 -37.45
CA VAL A 54 23.80 3.22 -36.60
C VAL A 54 22.31 3.31 -36.34
N ALA A 55 21.77 4.51 -36.05
CA ALA A 55 20.33 4.71 -35.87
C ALA A 55 19.54 4.34 -37.14
N GLN A 56 20.03 4.74 -38.31
CA GLN A 56 19.39 4.42 -39.59
C GLN A 56 19.40 2.92 -39.88
N GLU A 57 20.48 2.23 -39.55
CA GLU A 57 20.56 0.78 -39.70
C GLU A 57 19.60 0.05 -38.75
N ILE A 58 19.53 0.46 -37.48
CA ILE A 58 18.56 -0.09 -36.50
C ILE A 58 17.13 0.11 -37.02
N ILE A 59 16.78 1.32 -37.50
CA ILE A 59 15.45 1.58 -38.05
C ILE A 59 15.15 0.70 -39.27
N SER A 60 16.15 0.34 -40.09
CA SER A 60 15.92 -0.54 -41.23
C SER A 60 15.54 -1.99 -40.84
N HIS A 61 15.83 -2.40 -39.61
CA HIS A 61 15.42 -3.68 -39.03
C HIS A 61 14.16 -3.61 -38.17
N LEU A 62 13.55 -2.40 -38.05
CA LEU A 62 12.44 -2.13 -37.18
C LEU A 62 11.12 -2.17 -37.96
N ASP A 63 10.18 -2.98 -37.47
CA ASP A 63 8.80 -2.98 -37.97
C ASP A 63 7.87 -2.38 -36.91
N LEU A 64 7.47 -1.13 -37.13
CA LEU A 64 6.46 -0.41 -36.34
C LEU A 64 5.28 0.03 -37.20
N ASN A 65 5.06 -0.65 -38.33
CA ASN A 65 3.97 -0.29 -39.23
C ASN A 65 2.62 -0.33 -38.52
N GLY A 66 1.88 0.76 -38.60
CA GLY A 66 0.60 0.92 -37.90
C GLY A 66 0.68 1.17 -36.38
N ILE A 67 1.89 1.10 -35.79
CA ILE A 67 2.11 1.30 -34.34
C ILE A 67 2.62 2.71 -34.07
N ALA A 68 3.73 3.09 -34.72
CA ALA A 68 4.38 4.36 -34.46
C ALA A 68 5.21 4.84 -35.64
N ASP A 69 5.38 6.14 -35.74
CA ASP A 69 6.36 6.81 -36.58
C ASP A 69 7.67 7.00 -35.82
N VAL A 70 8.80 6.88 -36.53
CA VAL A 70 10.12 7.07 -35.95
C VAL A 70 10.93 8.11 -36.72
N GLU A 71 11.69 8.94 -35.99
CA GLU A 71 12.62 9.91 -36.58
C GLU A 71 13.94 9.94 -35.82
N ILE A 72 15.04 10.21 -36.54
CA ILE A 72 16.35 10.37 -35.93
C ILE A 72 16.54 11.83 -35.49
N ALA A 73 16.62 12.02 -34.18
CA ALA A 73 16.78 13.32 -33.53
C ALA A 73 18.22 13.53 -33.02
N GLY A 74 18.68 14.77 -33.07
CA GLY A 74 19.99 15.15 -32.56
C GLY A 74 21.15 14.32 -33.12
N PRO A 75 22.06 13.85 -32.28
CA PRO A 75 23.24 13.09 -32.69
C PRO A 75 22.93 11.65 -33.12
N GLY A 76 21.75 11.10 -32.83
CA GLY A 76 21.39 9.72 -33.15
C GLY A 76 20.37 9.12 -32.20
N PHE A 77 19.60 9.89 -31.44
CA PHE A 77 18.43 9.42 -30.70
C PHE A 77 17.32 9.05 -31.68
N ILE A 78 16.52 8.04 -31.32
CA ILE A 78 15.34 7.69 -32.11
C ILE A 78 14.11 8.11 -31.33
N ASN A 79 13.40 9.12 -31.83
CA ASN A 79 12.11 9.56 -31.33
C ASN A 79 11.01 8.66 -31.89
N ILE A 80 9.99 8.40 -31.08
CA ILE A 80 8.88 7.54 -31.39
C ILE A 80 7.59 8.29 -31.09
N THR A 81 6.72 8.42 -32.11
CA THR A 81 5.39 8.99 -31.99
C THR A 81 4.37 7.92 -32.34
N LEU A 82 3.50 7.56 -31.37
CA LEU A 82 2.46 6.55 -31.57
C LEU A 82 1.41 7.06 -32.55
N THR A 83 0.92 6.18 -33.43
CA THR A 83 -0.15 6.54 -34.36
C THR A 83 -1.49 6.67 -33.62
N THR A 84 -2.33 7.59 -34.06
CA THR A 84 -3.69 7.76 -33.52
C THR A 84 -4.52 6.48 -33.65
N ASP A 85 -4.37 5.74 -34.74
CA ASP A 85 -5.09 4.49 -34.96
C ASP A 85 -4.65 3.42 -33.95
N PHE A 86 -3.36 3.28 -33.67
CA PHE A 86 -2.88 2.37 -32.65
C PHE A 86 -3.42 2.73 -31.26
N LEU A 87 -3.36 4.01 -30.87
CA LEU A 87 -3.89 4.49 -29.59
C LEU A 87 -5.41 4.25 -29.50
N SER A 88 -6.14 4.46 -30.58
CA SER A 88 -7.59 4.23 -30.63
C SER A 88 -7.92 2.76 -30.43
N HIS A 89 -7.19 1.84 -31.09
CA HIS A 89 -7.39 0.41 -30.90
C HIS A 89 -7.05 -0.02 -29.47
N GLN A 90 -5.92 0.44 -28.92
CA GLN A 90 -5.55 0.16 -27.54
C GLN A 90 -6.61 0.64 -26.53
N LEU A 91 -7.25 1.78 -26.80
CA LEU A 91 -8.34 2.30 -25.95
C LEU A 91 -9.60 1.45 -26.08
N LEU A 92 -9.98 1.06 -27.31
CA LEU A 92 -11.13 0.19 -27.54
C LEU A 92 -10.97 -1.19 -26.88
N ASP A 93 -9.76 -1.74 -26.88
CA ASP A 93 -9.47 -3.04 -26.27
C ASP A 93 -9.67 -3.03 -24.73
N VAL A 94 -9.59 -1.86 -24.09
CA VAL A 94 -9.69 -1.74 -22.63
C VAL A 94 -10.95 -1.02 -22.14
N VAL A 95 -11.78 -0.46 -23.03
CA VAL A 95 -12.94 0.36 -22.67
C VAL A 95 -13.99 -0.44 -21.89
N ASP A 96 -14.16 -1.72 -22.22
CA ASP A 96 -15.10 -2.64 -21.58
C ASP A 96 -14.42 -3.59 -20.56
N ASP A 97 -13.11 -3.43 -20.33
CA ASP A 97 -12.37 -4.21 -19.34
C ASP A 97 -12.37 -3.52 -17.97
N GLU A 98 -13.04 -4.13 -16.97
CA GLU A 98 -13.06 -3.63 -15.58
C GLU A 98 -11.66 -3.45 -14.98
N ARG A 99 -10.66 -4.09 -15.57
CA ARG A 99 -9.26 -3.97 -15.16
C ARG A 99 -8.46 -2.92 -15.94
N ALA A 100 -9.12 -2.25 -16.90
CA ALA A 100 -8.50 -1.24 -17.77
C ALA A 100 -7.19 -1.72 -18.44
N GLY A 101 -7.15 -2.97 -18.89
CA GLY A 101 -6.00 -3.59 -19.55
C GLY A 101 -4.85 -3.96 -18.60
N ILE A 102 -5.04 -3.91 -17.29
CA ILE A 102 -4.01 -4.31 -16.31
C ILE A 102 -4.06 -5.82 -16.11
N PRO A 103 -3.00 -6.57 -16.47
CA PRO A 103 -2.98 -8.02 -16.34
C PRO A 103 -2.94 -8.46 -14.87
N THR A 104 -3.41 -9.66 -14.61
CA THR A 104 -3.14 -10.34 -13.34
C THR A 104 -1.71 -10.90 -13.33
N VAL A 105 -1.16 -11.11 -12.13
CA VAL A 105 0.12 -11.81 -11.97
C VAL A 105 -0.04 -13.28 -12.38
N ASP A 106 0.97 -13.83 -13.06
CA ASP A 106 0.95 -15.24 -13.51
C ASP A 106 1.02 -16.23 -12.33
N GLN A 107 1.69 -15.83 -11.25
CA GLN A 107 1.87 -16.62 -10.05
C GLN A 107 1.44 -15.83 -8.83
N PRO A 108 0.17 -15.94 -8.40
CA PRO A 108 -0.35 -15.27 -7.21
C PRO A 108 0.45 -15.61 -5.96
N ARG A 109 0.81 -14.60 -5.19
CA ARG A 109 1.51 -14.73 -3.91
C ARG A 109 0.52 -14.50 -2.77
N THR A 110 0.84 -15.03 -1.59
CA THR A 110 0.17 -14.61 -0.35
C THR A 110 1.00 -13.50 0.29
N ILE A 111 0.38 -12.32 0.43
CA ILE A 111 1.01 -11.12 0.98
C ILE A 111 0.31 -10.77 2.28
N VAL A 112 1.06 -10.74 3.37
CA VAL A 112 0.59 -10.23 4.66
C VAL A 112 0.93 -8.77 4.75
N ILE A 113 -0.07 -7.93 5.07
CA ILE A 113 0.12 -6.48 5.24
C ILE A 113 -0.41 -6.11 6.62
N ASP A 114 0.49 -5.65 7.48
CA ASP A 114 0.16 -5.13 8.80
C ASP A 114 0.06 -3.60 8.75
N TYR A 115 -1.10 -3.07 9.16
CA TYR A 115 -1.34 -1.62 9.10
C TYR A 115 -2.42 -1.19 10.09
N SER A 116 -2.55 0.12 10.26
CA SER A 116 -3.39 0.81 11.26
C SER A 116 -2.78 0.79 12.65
N ALA A 117 -2.80 -0.33 13.37
CA ALA A 117 -2.21 -0.55 14.68
C ALA A 117 -2.59 0.50 15.74
N PRO A 118 -3.89 0.79 15.96
CA PRO A 118 -4.31 1.75 16.98
C PRO A 118 -4.17 1.15 18.39
N ASN A 119 -4.03 2.03 19.38
CA ASN A 119 -4.04 1.61 20.78
C ASN A 119 -5.46 1.52 21.32
N VAL A 120 -5.76 0.46 22.06
CA VAL A 120 -7.04 0.29 22.76
C VAL A 120 -7.24 1.38 23.80
N ALA A 121 -8.49 1.78 24.02
CA ALA A 121 -8.93 2.84 24.91
C ALA A 121 -8.31 4.22 24.60
N LYS A 122 -7.97 4.47 23.34
CA LYS A 122 -7.51 5.77 22.83
C LYS A 122 -8.15 6.08 21.49
N GLU A 123 -8.31 7.36 21.21
CA GLU A 123 -8.74 7.78 19.88
C GLU A 123 -7.64 7.59 18.84
N MET A 124 -8.06 7.28 17.61
CA MET A 124 -7.15 7.28 16.47
C MET A 124 -6.73 8.71 16.13
N HIS A 125 -5.49 8.90 15.81
CA HIS A 125 -4.91 10.17 15.38
C HIS A 125 -4.35 10.10 13.96
N VAL A 126 -3.91 11.24 13.41
CA VAL A 126 -3.40 11.35 12.03
C VAL A 126 -2.29 10.33 11.69
N GLY A 127 -1.49 9.92 12.67
CA GLY A 127 -0.47 8.88 12.47
C GLY A 127 -1.09 7.52 12.12
N HIS A 128 -2.13 7.11 12.86
CA HIS A 128 -2.89 5.89 12.58
C HIS A 128 -3.63 5.99 11.24
N LEU A 129 -4.30 7.11 10.95
CA LEU A 129 -5.02 7.32 9.69
C LEU A 129 -4.09 7.20 8.49
N ARG A 130 -2.88 7.76 8.58
CA ARG A 130 -1.88 7.66 7.51
C ARG A 130 -1.49 6.19 7.25
N SER A 131 -1.16 5.44 8.30
CA SER A 131 -0.84 4.01 8.19
C SER A 131 -2.01 3.23 7.59
N THR A 132 -3.23 3.50 8.06
CA THR A 132 -4.46 2.85 7.61
C THR A 132 -4.69 3.07 6.12
N VAL A 133 -4.67 4.31 5.65
CA VAL A 133 -4.93 4.65 4.23
C VAL A 133 -3.86 4.08 3.31
N ILE A 134 -2.58 4.16 3.69
CA ILE A 134 -1.48 3.60 2.90
C ILE A 134 -1.60 2.07 2.83
N GLY A 135 -1.82 1.42 3.98
CA GLY A 135 -1.90 -0.04 4.05
C GLY A 135 -3.09 -0.60 3.27
N ASP A 136 -4.27 0.02 3.41
CA ASP A 136 -5.46 -0.40 2.68
C ASP A 136 -5.32 -0.17 1.16
N SER A 137 -4.71 0.94 0.75
CA SER A 137 -4.42 1.20 -0.67
C SER A 137 -3.50 0.11 -1.25
N LEU A 138 -2.47 -0.31 -0.53
CA LEU A 138 -1.58 -1.40 -0.93
C LEU A 138 -2.33 -2.74 -0.96
N ALA A 139 -3.18 -3.02 0.02
CA ALA A 139 -3.99 -4.23 0.06
C ALA A 139 -4.93 -4.33 -1.15
N ARG A 140 -5.61 -3.23 -1.50
CA ARG A 140 -6.46 -3.14 -2.69
C ARG A 140 -5.65 -3.34 -3.97
N LEU A 141 -4.48 -2.70 -4.07
CA LEU A 141 -3.61 -2.81 -5.24
C LEU A 141 -3.14 -4.26 -5.47
N TYR A 142 -2.64 -4.93 -4.44
CA TYR A 142 -2.21 -6.32 -4.55
C TYR A 142 -3.36 -7.27 -4.88
N ARG A 143 -4.54 -7.08 -4.28
CA ARG A 143 -5.74 -7.85 -4.66
C ARG A 143 -6.13 -7.61 -6.12
N PHE A 144 -6.05 -6.35 -6.56
CA PHE A 144 -6.38 -5.98 -7.93
C PHE A 144 -5.45 -6.65 -8.95
N VAL A 145 -4.16 -6.75 -8.68
CA VAL A 145 -3.24 -7.47 -9.57
C VAL A 145 -3.27 -9.00 -9.40
N GLY A 146 -4.11 -9.54 -8.50
CA GLY A 146 -4.38 -10.96 -8.40
C GLY A 146 -3.64 -11.69 -7.28
N ASP A 147 -2.89 -10.99 -6.42
CA ASP A 147 -2.28 -11.58 -5.23
C ASP A 147 -3.35 -11.85 -4.14
N THR A 148 -3.12 -12.84 -3.30
CA THR A 148 -3.92 -13.08 -2.09
C THR A 148 -3.39 -12.20 -0.97
N VAL A 149 -4.23 -11.31 -0.45
CA VAL A 149 -3.84 -10.40 0.66
C VAL A 149 -4.48 -10.83 1.96
N VAL A 150 -3.65 -10.95 2.98
CA VAL A 150 -4.04 -11.21 4.37
C VAL A 150 -3.77 -9.93 5.17
N PRO A 151 -4.77 -9.06 5.40
CA PRO A 151 -4.61 -7.89 6.25
C PRO A 151 -4.38 -8.33 7.69
N ARG A 152 -3.59 -7.54 8.43
CA ARG A 152 -3.42 -7.67 9.88
C ARG A 152 -3.41 -6.30 10.51
N ASN A 153 -3.99 -6.24 11.69
CA ASN A 153 -4.07 -5.04 12.49
C ASN A 153 -3.68 -5.40 13.92
N HIS A 154 -2.41 -5.23 14.24
CA HIS A 154 -1.91 -5.46 15.60
C HIS A 154 -2.29 -4.28 16.47
N ILE A 155 -3.39 -4.43 17.20
CA ILE A 155 -3.84 -3.38 18.13
C ILE A 155 -3.02 -3.45 19.42
N GLY A 156 -2.71 -2.28 19.98
CA GLY A 156 -2.03 -2.19 21.28
C GLY A 156 -3.01 -2.44 22.41
N ASP A 157 -3.28 -3.71 22.72
CA ASP A 157 -4.25 -4.17 23.72
C ASP A 157 -3.60 -4.74 24.98
N TRP A 158 -2.29 -4.59 25.12
CA TRP A 158 -1.50 -5.15 26.20
C TRP A 158 -0.64 -4.10 26.93
N GLY A 159 -0.13 -4.48 28.12
CA GLY A 159 0.85 -3.68 28.86
C GLY A 159 0.31 -2.96 30.10
N THR A 160 1.19 -2.21 30.77
CA THR A 160 0.91 -1.50 32.04
C THR A 160 -0.31 -0.59 32.00
N PRO A 161 -0.65 0.11 30.90
CA PRO A 161 -1.84 0.96 30.86
C PRO A 161 -3.14 0.20 31.16
N PHE A 162 -3.24 -1.08 30.80
CA PHE A 162 -4.48 -1.84 31.00
C PHE A 162 -4.80 -2.06 32.47
N GLY A 163 -3.81 -2.20 33.34
CA GLY A 163 -4.05 -2.29 34.78
C GLY A 163 -4.78 -1.05 35.31
N MET A 164 -4.37 0.15 34.94
CA MET A 164 -5.04 1.39 35.36
C MET A 164 -6.43 1.58 34.70
N LEU A 165 -6.58 1.17 33.43
CA LEU A 165 -7.87 1.29 32.72
C LEU A 165 -8.91 0.35 33.33
N ILE A 166 -8.53 -0.91 33.64
CA ILE A 166 -9.41 -1.88 34.28
C ILE A 166 -9.76 -1.44 35.69
N GLU A 167 -8.81 -0.95 36.51
CA GLU A 167 -9.10 -0.43 37.84
C GLU A 167 -10.02 0.80 37.79
N HIS A 168 -9.84 1.67 36.78
CA HIS A 168 -10.71 2.83 36.59
C HIS A 168 -12.13 2.39 36.19
N LEU A 169 -12.27 1.38 35.34
CA LEU A 169 -13.54 0.77 34.97
C LEU A 169 -14.26 0.23 36.21
N ILE A 170 -13.54 -0.49 37.09
CA ILE A 170 -14.08 -1.02 38.34
C ILE A 170 -14.55 0.11 39.27
N ASP A 171 -13.75 1.15 39.44
CA ASP A 171 -14.09 2.30 40.29
C ASP A 171 -15.34 3.06 39.82
N LEU A 172 -15.56 3.15 38.51
CA LEU A 172 -16.74 3.79 37.92
C LEU A 172 -17.99 2.91 37.96
N GLY A 173 -17.82 1.61 37.99
CA GLY A 173 -18.84 0.62 37.68
C GLY A 173 -18.97 0.38 36.18
N GLU A 174 -19.23 -0.87 35.81
CA GLU A 174 -19.17 -1.31 34.40
C GLU A 174 -20.16 -0.56 33.50
N ASP A 175 -21.42 -0.40 33.91
CA ASP A 175 -22.43 0.28 33.10
C ASP A 175 -22.07 1.74 32.78
N ALA A 176 -21.56 2.47 33.78
CA ALA A 176 -21.13 3.86 33.61
C ALA A 176 -19.87 3.96 32.73
N ALA A 177 -18.95 3.02 32.89
CA ALA A 177 -17.73 2.98 32.07
C ALA A 177 -18.04 2.63 30.62
N VAL A 178 -18.88 1.62 30.35
CA VAL A 178 -19.32 1.26 28.98
C VAL A 178 -20.05 2.42 28.33
N LEU A 179 -20.92 3.12 29.06
CA LEU A 179 -21.60 4.31 28.53
C LEU A 179 -20.59 5.41 28.16
N SER A 180 -19.59 5.68 28.99
CA SER A 180 -18.53 6.65 28.70
C SER A 180 -17.72 6.28 27.46
N LEU A 181 -17.36 5.02 27.32
CA LEU A 181 -16.60 4.49 26.17
C LEU A 181 -17.42 4.50 24.88
N SER A 182 -18.71 4.17 24.94
CA SER A 182 -19.61 4.11 23.79
C SER A 182 -19.98 5.49 23.22
N MET A 183 -19.91 6.53 24.05
CA MET A 183 -20.12 7.92 23.60
C MET A 183 -18.93 8.51 22.83
N GLY A 184 -17.89 7.71 22.56
CA GLY A 184 -16.73 8.10 21.76
C GLY A 184 -15.70 8.93 22.51
N ASP A 185 -15.72 8.90 23.84
CA ASP A 185 -14.79 9.68 24.69
C ASP A 185 -13.69 8.79 25.31
N LEU A 186 -13.09 7.95 24.46
CA LEU A 186 -11.98 7.07 24.85
C LEU A 186 -10.81 7.85 25.47
N ASP A 187 -10.53 9.02 24.94
CA ASP A 187 -9.43 9.86 25.42
C ASP A 187 -9.71 10.45 26.82
N THR A 188 -10.94 10.88 27.10
CA THR A 188 -11.31 11.34 28.44
C THR A 188 -11.26 10.20 29.47
N PHE A 189 -11.73 9.00 29.12
CA PHE A 189 -11.61 7.83 29.98
C PHE A 189 -10.15 7.51 30.29
N TYR A 190 -9.29 7.49 29.27
CA TYR A 190 -7.85 7.26 29.43
C TYR A 190 -7.19 8.33 30.31
N ARG A 191 -7.47 9.62 30.06
CA ARG A 191 -6.91 10.74 30.85
C ARG A 191 -7.35 10.69 32.31
N ALA A 192 -8.61 10.34 32.57
CA ALA A 192 -9.12 10.20 33.94
C ALA A 192 -8.43 9.05 34.70
N ALA A 193 -8.28 7.89 34.04
CA ALA A 193 -7.53 6.77 34.61
C ALA A 193 -6.05 7.15 34.87
N ARG A 194 -5.43 7.87 33.95
CA ARG A 194 -4.05 8.32 34.06
C ARG A 194 -3.86 9.32 35.19
N ALA A 195 -4.77 10.30 35.34
CA ALA A 195 -4.73 11.28 36.40
C ALA A 195 -4.86 10.64 37.81
N LYS A 196 -5.73 9.61 37.95
CA LYS A 196 -5.80 8.83 39.19
C LYS A 196 -4.49 8.06 39.45
N PHE A 197 -3.95 7.42 38.43
CA PHE A 197 -2.70 6.67 38.55
C PHE A 197 -1.51 7.54 38.98
N ASP A 198 -1.46 8.77 38.53
CA ASP A 198 -0.37 9.70 38.89
C ASP A 198 -0.56 10.34 40.27
N ALA A 199 -1.80 10.52 40.73
CA ALA A 199 -2.11 11.22 41.97
C ALA A 199 -2.36 10.35 43.20
N ASP A 200 -2.69 9.06 43.02
CA ASP A 200 -3.10 8.14 44.11
C ASP A 200 -2.21 6.89 44.09
N ASP A 201 -1.35 6.78 45.12
CA ASP A 201 -0.42 5.64 45.25
C ASP A 201 -1.17 4.31 45.51
N ALA A 202 -2.33 4.34 46.17
CA ALA A 202 -3.15 3.15 46.41
C ALA A 202 -3.76 2.65 45.10
N PHE A 203 -4.27 3.57 44.26
CA PHE A 203 -4.75 3.25 42.91
C PHE A 203 -3.63 2.71 42.02
N LYS A 204 -2.46 3.32 42.11
CA LYS A 204 -1.26 2.90 41.37
C LYS A 204 -0.84 1.47 41.71
N GLU A 205 -0.85 1.11 42.99
CA GLU A 205 -0.51 -0.24 43.44
C GLU A 205 -1.57 -1.26 42.99
N ARG A 206 -2.86 -0.95 43.12
CA ARG A 206 -3.96 -1.78 42.59
C ARG A 206 -3.79 -2.00 41.07
N SER A 207 -3.49 -0.92 40.34
CA SER A 207 -3.27 -0.96 38.88
C SER A 207 -2.13 -1.90 38.50
N ARG A 208 -1.02 -1.85 39.22
CA ARG A 208 0.13 -2.77 39.00
C ARG A 208 -0.24 -4.22 39.29
N HIS A 209 -0.95 -4.44 40.38
CA HIS A 209 -1.44 -5.78 40.71
C HIS A 209 -2.42 -6.29 39.65
N ARG A 210 -3.28 -5.43 39.10
CA ARG A 210 -4.23 -5.79 38.03
C ARG A 210 -3.50 -6.25 36.76
N VAL A 211 -2.35 -5.69 36.42
CA VAL A 211 -1.53 -6.19 35.28
C VAL A 211 -1.07 -7.62 35.54
N VAL A 212 -0.68 -7.95 36.78
CA VAL A 212 -0.25 -9.32 37.13
C VAL A 212 -1.45 -10.27 37.02
N LEU A 213 -2.64 -9.87 37.47
CA LEU A 213 -3.85 -10.68 37.33
C LEU A 213 -4.21 -10.89 35.85
N LEU A 214 -4.14 -9.86 35.02
CA LEU A 214 -4.36 -9.98 33.58
C LEU A 214 -3.40 -10.99 32.96
N GLN A 215 -2.11 -10.90 33.26
CA GLN A 215 -1.06 -11.79 32.77
C GLN A 215 -1.20 -13.23 33.28
N SER A 216 -1.74 -13.43 34.48
CA SER A 216 -1.97 -14.76 35.05
C SER A 216 -3.26 -15.42 34.56
N GLY A 217 -4.06 -14.74 33.74
CA GLY A 217 -5.30 -15.29 33.20
C GLY A 217 -6.49 -15.24 34.17
N ASP A 218 -6.48 -14.29 35.14
CA ASP A 218 -7.63 -14.11 36.03
C ASP A 218 -8.91 -13.85 35.24
N VAL A 219 -9.94 -14.63 35.51
CA VAL A 219 -11.17 -14.69 34.71
C VAL A 219 -11.89 -13.35 34.64
N GLU A 220 -12.04 -12.68 35.80
CA GLU A 220 -12.77 -11.40 35.87
C GLU A 220 -11.96 -10.28 35.25
N THR A 221 -10.66 -10.22 35.48
CA THR A 221 -9.77 -9.24 34.85
C THR A 221 -9.76 -9.36 33.33
N ASN A 222 -9.71 -10.60 32.82
CA ASN A 222 -9.78 -10.85 31.36
C ASN A 222 -11.16 -10.47 30.79
N ARG A 223 -12.24 -10.68 31.54
CA ARG A 223 -13.58 -10.25 31.13
C ARG A 223 -13.66 -8.73 30.99
N LEU A 224 -13.15 -7.99 31.98
CA LEU A 224 -13.14 -6.52 31.97
C LEU A 224 -12.20 -5.95 30.88
N TRP A 225 -11.06 -6.62 30.67
CA TRP A 225 -10.16 -6.29 29.57
C TRP A 225 -10.88 -6.41 28.21
N ARG A 226 -11.63 -7.49 27.98
CA ARG A 226 -12.42 -7.67 26.75
C ARG A 226 -13.45 -6.56 26.54
N VAL A 227 -14.09 -6.07 27.60
CA VAL A 227 -15.02 -4.93 27.48
C VAL A 227 -14.31 -3.70 26.90
N LEU A 228 -13.09 -3.38 27.36
CA LEU A 228 -12.31 -2.26 26.83
C LEU A 228 -11.89 -2.49 25.36
N VAL A 229 -11.47 -3.70 25.04
CA VAL A 229 -11.07 -4.08 23.68
C VAL A 229 -12.27 -3.99 22.73
N ASP A 230 -13.41 -4.60 23.08
CA ASP A 230 -14.59 -4.65 22.23
C ASP A 230 -15.15 -3.25 21.93
N GLN A 231 -15.17 -2.34 22.93
CA GLN A 231 -15.58 -0.96 22.74
C GLN A 231 -14.62 -0.20 21.81
N SER A 232 -13.31 -0.43 21.95
CA SER A 232 -12.31 0.20 21.10
C SER A 232 -12.37 -0.32 19.67
N VAL A 233 -12.55 -1.63 19.49
CA VAL A 233 -12.72 -2.24 18.16
C VAL A 233 -13.96 -1.71 17.45
N ALA A 234 -15.07 -1.55 18.17
CA ALA A 234 -16.28 -0.92 17.62
C ALA A 234 -16.02 0.49 17.11
N TYR A 235 -15.31 1.32 17.91
CA TYR A 235 -14.90 2.66 17.51
C TYR A 235 -13.96 2.65 16.30
N PHE A 236 -12.95 1.75 16.25
CA PHE A 236 -12.06 1.65 15.10
C PHE A 236 -12.83 1.27 13.84
N GLN A 237 -13.80 0.36 13.96
CA GLN A 237 -14.62 -0.04 12.81
C GLN A 237 -15.45 1.14 12.26
N GLU A 238 -16.02 1.99 13.12
CA GLU A 238 -16.71 3.20 12.66
C GLU A 238 -15.79 4.14 11.86
N VAL A 239 -14.52 4.26 12.27
CA VAL A 239 -13.52 5.06 11.54
C VAL A 239 -13.19 4.40 10.21
N TYR A 240 -13.00 3.08 10.19
CA TYR A 240 -12.69 2.32 8.97
C TYR A 240 -13.84 2.40 7.97
N ASP A 241 -15.08 2.29 8.43
CA ASP A 241 -16.28 2.41 7.58
C ASP A 241 -16.38 3.81 6.94
N LYS A 242 -16.07 4.88 7.71
CA LYS A 242 -16.03 6.26 7.17
C LYS A 242 -14.94 6.48 6.14
N LEU A 243 -13.84 5.72 6.21
CA LEU A 243 -12.70 5.80 5.28
C LEU A 243 -12.80 4.78 4.14
N ASP A 244 -13.86 3.96 4.11
CA ASP A 244 -14.01 2.86 3.16
C ASP A 244 -12.82 1.88 3.19
N VAL A 245 -12.28 1.60 4.39
CA VAL A 245 -11.19 0.65 4.60
C VAL A 245 -11.70 -0.79 4.52
N THR A 246 -10.97 -1.66 3.84
CA THR A 246 -11.39 -3.06 3.60
C THR A 246 -11.12 -4.00 4.78
N MET A 247 -10.50 -3.51 5.84
CA MET A 247 -10.20 -4.27 7.05
C MET A 247 -11.48 -4.55 7.85
N THR A 248 -11.55 -5.74 8.42
CA THR A 248 -12.66 -6.23 9.23
C THR A 248 -12.21 -6.58 10.64
N PRO A 249 -13.13 -6.78 11.61
CA PRO A 249 -12.75 -7.26 12.95
C PRO A 249 -12.00 -8.60 12.96
N HIS A 250 -12.14 -9.43 11.91
CA HIS A 250 -11.40 -10.71 11.78
C HIS A 250 -9.91 -10.52 11.46
N ASP A 251 -9.52 -9.34 11.00
CA ASP A 251 -8.13 -9.02 10.66
C ASP A 251 -7.35 -8.48 11.87
N ILE A 252 -8.06 -8.20 12.97
CA ILE A 252 -7.48 -7.69 14.21
C ILE A 252 -6.78 -8.82 14.95
N VAL A 253 -5.59 -8.55 15.40
CA VAL A 253 -4.79 -9.40 16.28
C VAL A 253 -4.30 -8.56 17.46
N GLY A 254 -4.33 -9.14 18.67
CA GLY A 254 -3.77 -8.51 19.86
C GLY A 254 -2.25 -8.71 19.95
N GLU A 255 -1.60 -7.94 20.82
CA GLU A 255 -0.18 -8.10 21.20
C GLU A 255 0.07 -9.34 22.07
#